data_ff06b0d7ca687f9475e4729440a90378
#
_entry.id   ff06b0d7ca687f9475e4729440a90378
#
_cell.length_a   1.000
_cell.length_b   1.000
_cell.length_c   1.000
_cell.angle_alpha   90.00
_cell.angle_beta   90.00
_cell.angle_gamma   90.00
#
_symmetry.space_group_name_H-M   'P 1'
#
loop_
_entity.id
_entity.type
_entity.pdbx_description
1 polymer ?
#
loop_
_entity_poly.entity_id
_entity_poly.type
_entity_poly.pdbx_seq_one_letter_code
_entity_poly.pdbx_strand_id
1 'polypeptide(L)'
;MVPILNPAFAGVRIANELRMQFRRERKTGGTVSLQETLESDETSSLTLADVLQDSFCMEETCEKQAEIRRARLLLDGLPARERQIILLRYGLAGQPPLTQLEVAGLLNISRSYISRLETHALELLRQRWNVPDTKTAQR
;
A
#
# COMPACT_ATOMS: atom_id res chain seq x y z
N MET A 1 39.98 39.02 -14.56
CA MET A 1 39.46 39.95 -13.52
C MET A 1 38.68 39.11 -12.52
N VAL A 2 39.32 38.72 -11.41
CA VAL A 2 38.69 37.89 -10.38
C VAL A 2 37.85 38.81 -9.50
N PRO A 3 36.54 38.55 -9.30
CA PRO A 3 35.74 39.39 -8.43
C PRO A 3 36.26 39.25 -6.99
N ILE A 4 36.69 40.35 -6.42
CA ILE A 4 37.10 40.44 -5.02
C ILE A 4 35.85 40.18 -4.17
N LEU A 5 35.75 38.97 -3.65
CA LEU A 5 34.66 38.60 -2.77
C LEU A 5 34.78 39.43 -1.49
N ASN A 6 33.84 40.34 -1.28
CA ASN A 6 33.80 41.16 -0.06
C ASN A 6 33.73 40.24 1.17
N PRO A 7 34.71 40.29 2.10
CA PRO A 7 34.79 39.36 3.25
C PRO A 7 33.56 39.44 4.17
N ALA A 8 32.89 40.58 4.23
CA ALA A 8 31.64 40.75 4.96
C ALA A 8 30.50 39.90 4.35
N PHE A 9 30.46 39.75 3.02
CA PHE A 9 29.45 38.94 2.33
C PHE A 9 29.71 37.44 2.49
N ALA A 10 31.00 37.05 2.50
CA ALA A 10 31.38 35.66 2.76
C ALA A 10 30.97 35.19 4.17
N GLY A 11 31.16 36.03 5.18
CA GLY A 11 30.76 35.73 6.57
C GLY A 11 29.24 35.52 6.72
N VAL A 12 28.43 36.37 6.08
CA VAL A 12 26.97 36.25 6.13
C VAL A 12 26.50 34.97 5.43
N ARG A 13 27.09 34.57 4.29
CA ARG A 13 26.75 33.32 3.58
C ARG A 13 27.09 32.11 4.42
N ILE A 14 28.28 32.06 5.03
CA ILE A 14 28.69 30.96 5.91
C ILE A 14 27.74 30.84 7.10
N ALA A 15 27.42 31.96 7.76
CA ALA A 15 26.49 31.95 8.88
C ALA A 15 25.09 31.48 8.50
N ASN A 16 24.58 31.83 7.32
CA ASN A 16 23.30 31.38 6.82
C ASN A 16 23.32 29.87 6.49
N GLU A 17 24.40 29.38 5.87
CA GLU A 17 24.54 27.95 5.56
C GLU A 17 24.57 27.10 6.82
N LEU A 18 25.33 27.51 7.84
CA LEU A 18 25.34 26.86 9.14
C LEU A 18 23.96 26.83 9.81
N ARG A 19 23.22 27.98 9.77
CA ARG A 19 21.84 28.02 10.28
C ARG A 19 20.91 27.08 9.55
N MET A 20 21.06 26.96 8.23
CA MET A 20 20.26 26.02 7.42
C MET A 20 20.60 24.57 7.75
N GLN A 21 21.87 24.26 7.96
CA GLN A 21 22.33 22.94 8.37
C GLN A 21 21.79 22.54 9.74
N PHE A 22 21.87 23.41 10.73
CA PHE A 22 21.26 23.20 12.06
C PHE A 22 19.73 23.02 11.99
N ARG A 23 19.04 23.72 11.08
CA ARG A 23 17.60 23.51 10.87
C ARG A 23 17.28 22.16 10.26
N ARG A 24 18.12 21.67 9.33
CA ARG A 24 17.99 20.33 8.74
C ARG A 24 18.23 19.26 9.81
N GLU A 25 19.27 19.36 10.57
CA GLU A 25 19.60 18.42 11.66
C GLU A 25 18.52 18.36 12.73
N ARG A 26 17.92 19.49 13.12
CA ARG A 26 16.77 19.51 14.04
C ARG A 26 15.51 18.84 13.47
N LYS A 27 15.30 18.91 12.15
CA LYS A 27 14.15 18.24 11.51
C LYS A 27 14.33 16.75 11.36
N THR A 28 15.57 16.29 11.19
CA THR A 28 15.86 14.86 10.96
C THR A 28 15.87 14.05 12.26
N GLY A 29 15.87 14.70 13.43
CA GLY A 29 16.08 14.00 14.70
C GLY A 29 17.49 13.39 14.77
N GLY A 30 17.92 12.92 15.90
CA GLY A 30 19.18 12.18 16.00
C GLY A 30 19.08 10.89 15.18
N THR A 31 19.86 10.76 14.13
CA THR A 31 20.01 9.48 13.42
C THR A 31 20.89 8.58 14.26
N VAL A 32 20.36 7.43 14.62
CA VAL A 32 21.07 6.37 15.36
C VAL A 32 21.58 5.35 14.34
N SER A 33 22.82 4.86 14.53
CA SER A 33 23.37 3.84 13.65
C SER A 33 22.65 2.51 13.86
N LEU A 34 22.28 1.83 12.77
CA LEU A 34 21.71 0.47 12.85
C LEU A 34 22.68 -0.56 13.42
N GLN A 35 24.00 -0.26 13.39
CA GLN A 35 25.06 -1.09 13.94
C GLN A 35 25.37 -0.74 15.40
N GLU A 36 24.60 0.16 16.01
CA GLU A 36 24.76 0.46 17.44
C GLU A 36 24.37 -0.76 18.28
N THR A 37 25.26 -1.19 19.13
CA THR A 37 25.06 -2.32 20.04
C THR A 37 24.15 -1.90 21.19
N LEU A 38 23.04 -2.59 21.37
CA LEU A 38 22.07 -2.35 22.44
C LEU A 38 22.51 -3.02 23.77
N GLU A 39 23.14 -4.17 23.69
CA GLU A 39 23.72 -4.90 24.85
C GLU A 39 25.01 -5.57 24.40
N SER A 40 26.05 -5.42 25.19
CA SER A 40 27.32 -6.11 25.03
C SER A 40 27.54 -7.03 26.22
N ASP A 41 27.05 -8.27 26.13
CA ASP A 41 27.56 -9.36 26.94
C ASP A 41 28.73 -10.02 26.20
N GLU A 42 29.67 -10.61 26.97
CA GLU A 42 30.93 -11.16 26.45
C GLU A 42 30.77 -12.24 25.36
N THR A 43 29.53 -12.70 25.09
CA THR A 43 29.22 -13.79 24.13
C THR A 43 28.31 -13.40 22.98
N SER A 44 27.59 -12.28 23.04
CA SER A 44 26.70 -11.85 21.92
C SER A 44 26.51 -10.34 21.90
N SER A 45 26.86 -9.70 20.81
CA SER A 45 26.54 -8.29 20.59
C SER A 45 25.24 -8.19 19.79
N LEU A 46 24.16 -7.77 20.43
CA LEU A 46 22.89 -7.47 19.78
C LEU A 46 22.94 -6.07 19.20
N THR A 47 22.75 -5.94 17.90
CA THR A 47 22.71 -4.64 17.23
C THR A 47 21.28 -4.15 17.06
N LEU A 48 21.08 -2.84 16.88
CA LEU A 48 19.77 -2.25 16.58
C LEU A 48 19.15 -2.86 15.31
N ALA A 49 19.99 -3.25 14.34
CA ALA A 49 19.55 -3.92 13.12
C ALA A 49 18.91 -5.29 13.37
N ASP A 50 19.38 -6.03 14.39
CA ASP A 50 18.87 -7.38 14.73
C ASP A 50 17.51 -7.31 15.44
N VAL A 51 17.22 -6.19 16.09
CA VAL A 51 15.94 -5.95 16.82
C VAL A 51 14.89 -5.34 15.90
N LEU A 52 15.30 -4.57 14.89
CA LEU A 52 14.39 -3.99 13.91
C LEU A 52 13.88 -5.09 12.96
N GLN A 53 12.72 -5.61 13.32
CA GLN A 53 12.01 -6.55 12.48
C GLN A 53 11.49 -5.84 11.23
N ASP A 54 11.85 -6.36 10.05
CA ASP A 54 11.26 -5.90 8.80
C ASP A 54 9.75 -6.20 8.85
N SER A 55 8.93 -5.20 8.54
CA SER A 55 7.47 -5.37 8.44
C SER A 55 7.06 -6.24 7.23
N PHE A 56 8.03 -6.65 6.41
CA PHE A 56 7.82 -7.51 5.26
C PHE A 56 7.79 -8.98 5.68
N CYS A 57 6.61 -9.49 6.02
CA CYS A 57 6.37 -10.91 6.20
C CYS A 57 6.10 -11.54 4.82
N MET A 58 7.02 -12.39 4.34
CA MET A 58 6.89 -13.08 3.06
C MET A 58 5.67 -14.00 3.05
N GLU A 59 5.36 -14.65 4.17
CA GLU A 59 4.20 -15.51 4.34
C GLU A 59 2.89 -14.73 4.17
N GLU A 60 2.75 -13.61 4.87
CA GLU A 60 1.58 -12.73 4.76
C GLU A 60 1.40 -12.19 3.33
N THR A 61 2.50 -11.87 2.66
CA THR A 61 2.46 -11.41 1.27
C THR A 61 2.02 -12.52 0.33
N CYS A 62 2.50 -13.76 0.53
CA CYS A 62 2.09 -14.93 -0.25
C CYS A 62 0.61 -15.26 -0.02
N GLU A 63 0.13 -15.21 1.22
CA GLU A 63 -1.28 -15.42 1.55
C GLU A 63 -2.18 -14.37 0.89
N LYS A 64 -1.85 -13.09 1.03
CA LYS A 64 -2.56 -12.00 0.36
C LYS A 64 -2.61 -12.16 -1.15
N GLN A 65 -1.49 -12.57 -1.77
CA GLN A 65 -1.44 -12.84 -3.20
C GLN A 65 -2.32 -14.03 -3.62
N ALA A 66 -2.38 -15.08 -2.80
CA ALA A 66 -3.26 -16.22 -3.03
C ALA A 66 -4.74 -15.83 -2.92
N GLU A 67 -5.10 -15.02 -1.92
CA GLU A 67 -6.46 -14.50 -1.75
C GLU A 67 -6.87 -13.60 -2.93
N ILE A 68 -6.00 -12.71 -3.39
CA ILE A 68 -6.26 -11.86 -4.56
C ILE A 68 -6.49 -12.71 -5.81
N ARG A 69 -5.68 -13.73 -6.03
CA ARG A 69 -5.86 -14.67 -7.16
C ARG A 69 -7.19 -15.38 -7.07
N ARG A 70 -7.54 -15.89 -5.89
CA ARG A 70 -8.82 -16.56 -5.65
C ARG A 70 -10.00 -15.62 -5.89
N ALA A 71 -9.95 -14.39 -5.39
CA ALA A 71 -10.97 -13.37 -5.62
C ALA A 71 -11.18 -13.09 -7.12
N ARG A 72 -10.11 -12.99 -7.90
CA ARG A 72 -10.18 -12.78 -9.35
C ARG A 72 -10.86 -13.94 -10.07
N LEU A 73 -10.51 -15.17 -9.73
CA LEU A 73 -11.16 -16.36 -10.31
C LEU A 73 -12.67 -16.41 -10.00
N LEU A 74 -13.06 -16.03 -8.79
CA LEU A 74 -14.46 -15.97 -8.41
C LEU A 74 -15.23 -14.87 -9.15
N LEU A 75 -14.59 -13.71 -9.37
CA LEU A 75 -15.14 -12.62 -10.18
C LEU A 75 -15.37 -13.05 -11.63
N ASP A 76 -14.43 -13.82 -12.20
CA ASP A 76 -14.54 -14.33 -13.56
C ASP A 76 -15.71 -15.32 -13.71
N GLY A 77 -16.10 -16.00 -12.65
CA GLY A 77 -17.25 -16.88 -12.61
C GLY A 77 -18.62 -16.21 -12.43
N LEU A 78 -18.68 -14.88 -12.24
CA LEU A 78 -19.94 -14.15 -12.14
C LEU A 78 -20.60 -13.96 -13.51
N PRO A 79 -21.95 -13.82 -13.57
CA PRO A 79 -22.65 -13.37 -14.77
C PRO A 79 -22.09 -12.04 -15.28
N ALA A 80 -22.01 -11.86 -16.59
CA ALA A 80 -21.32 -10.72 -17.21
C ALA A 80 -21.79 -9.35 -16.71
N ARG A 81 -23.09 -9.17 -16.48
CA ARG A 81 -23.66 -7.92 -15.96
C ARG A 81 -23.26 -7.63 -14.53
N GLU A 82 -23.33 -8.62 -13.67
CA GLU A 82 -22.95 -8.51 -12.25
C GLU A 82 -21.45 -8.27 -12.10
N ARG A 83 -20.64 -9.00 -12.87
CA ARG A 83 -19.19 -8.79 -12.92
C ARG A 83 -18.86 -7.36 -13.33
N GLN A 84 -19.49 -6.81 -14.39
CA GLN A 84 -19.26 -5.43 -14.83
C GLN A 84 -19.61 -4.41 -13.74
N ILE A 85 -20.72 -4.61 -13.03
CA ILE A 85 -21.12 -3.74 -11.93
C ILE A 85 -20.06 -3.77 -10.80
N ILE A 86 -19.62 -4.95 -10.38
CA ILE A 86 -18.60 -5.10 -9.33
C ILE A 86 -17.28 -4.44 -9.75
N LEU A 87 -16.81 -4.66 -10.98
CA LEU A 87 -15.58 -4.04 -11.49
C LEU A 87 -15.64 -2.51 -11.45
N LEU A 88 -16.75 -1.91 -11.87
CA LEU A 88 -16.95 -0.46 -11.87
C LEU A 88 -17.11 0.11 -10.45
N ARG A 89 -17.88 -0.57 -9.60
CA ARG A 89 -18.15 -0.13 -8.24
C ARG A 89 -16.91 -0.12 -7.36
N TYR A 90 -16.07 -1.13 -7.48
CA TYR A 90 -14.87 -1.30 -6.65
C TYR A 90 -13.57 -0.90 -7.35
N GLY A 91 -13.63 -0.38 -8.57
CA GLY A 91 -12.45 0.10 -9.29
C GLY A 91 -11.45 -1.00 -9.67
N LEU A 92 -11.90 -2.26 -9.79
CA LEU A 92 -11.03 -3.42 -10.02
C LEU A 92 -10.48 -3.49 -11.46
N ALA A 93 -11.01 -2.66 -12.36
CA ALA A 93 -10.55 -2.55 -13.76
C ALA A 93 -9.50 -1.44 -13.98
N GLY A 94 -8.85 -0.96 -12.90
CA GLY A 94 -7.84 0.11 -12.99
C GLY A 94 -8.42 1.52 -13.07
N GLN A 95 -9.72 1.67 -12.85
CA GLN A 95 -10.41 2.96 -12.77
C GLN A 95 -10.79 3.25 -11.30
N PRO A 96 -11.03 4.52 -10.94
CA PRO A 96 -11.51 4.85 -9.61
C PRO A 96 -12.88 4.21 -9.35
N PRO A 97 -13.20 3.85 -8.10
CA PRO A 97 -14.50 3.27 -7.75
C PRO A 97 -15.63 4.27 -8.01
N LEU A 98 -16.67 3.81 -8.65
CA LEU A 98 -17.86 4.62 -9.00
C LEU A 98 -19.01 4.39 -8.00
N THR A 99 -19.85 5.40 -7.81
CA THR A 99 -21.08 5.28 -7.03
C THR A 99 -22.14 4.48 -7.77
N GLN A 100 -23.15 3.96 -7.04
CA GLN A 100 -24.29 3.26 -7.68
C GLN A 100 -25.03 4.13 -8.70
N LEU A 101 -25.06 5.45 -8.48
CA LEU A 101 -25.74 6.40 -9.35
C LEU A 101 -24.95 6.59 -10.66
N GLU A 102 -23.64 6.71 -10.59
CA GLU A 102 -22.76 6.83 -11.75
C GLU A 102 -22.77 5.57 -12.60
N VAL A 103 -22.71 4.38 -11.96
CA VAL A 103 -22.84 3.10 -12.68
C VAL A 103 -24.20 2.95 -13.33
N ALA A 104 -25.27 3.39 -12.66
CA ALA A 104 -26.62 3.39 -13.23
C ALA A 104 -26.71 4.30 -14.47
N GLY A 105 -26.08 5.47 -14.43
CA GLY A 105 -25.97 6.38 -15.58
C GLY A 105 -25.17 5.76 -16.74
N LEU A 106 -24.04 5.14 -16.46
CA LEU A 106 -23.19 4.50 -17.47
C LEU A 106 -23.87 3.32 -18.15
N LEU A 107 -24.59 2.50 -17.39
CA LEU A 107 -25.26 1.30 -17.92
C LEU A 107 -26.69 1.56 -18.39
N ASN A 108 -27.17 2.81 -18.25
CA ASN A 108 -28.53 3.24 -18.60
C ASN A 108 -29.64 2.37 -17.95
N ILE A 109 -29.49 2.08 -16.66
CA ILE A 109 -30.43 1.31 -15.84
C ILE A 109 -30.71 2.03 -14.53
N SER A 110 -31.78 1.64 -13.82
CA SER A 110 -32.13 2.29 -12.57
C SER A 110 -31.13 1.97 -11.43
N ARG A 111 -30.89 2.95 -10.54
CA ARG A 111 -30.05 2.75 -9.34
C ARG A 111 -30.52 1.57 -8.48
N SER A 112 -31.87 1.41 -8.34
CA SER A 112 -32.43 0.30 -7.55
C SER A 112 -32.10 -1.06 -8.15
N TYR A 113 -32.02 -1.15 -9.47
CA TYR A 113 -31.63 -2.39 -10.17
C TYR A 113 -30.14 -2.67 -9.99
N ILE A 114 -29.26 -1.64 -10.06
CA ILE A 114 -27.84 -1.77 -9.73
C ILE A 114 -27.66 -2.31 -8.32
N SER A 115 -28.34 -1.75 -7.31
CA SER A 115 -28.25 -2.20 -5.93
C SER A 115 -28.63 -3.67 -5.75
N ARG A 116 -29.69 -4.13 -6.43
CA ARG A 116 -30.07 -5.55 -6.38
C ARG A 116 -29.02 -6.47 -7.01
N LEU A 117 -28.50 -6.10 -8.18
CA LEU A 117 -27.47 -6.87 -8.86
C LEU A 117 -26.16 -6.90 -8.07
N GLU A 118 -25.77 -5.77 -7.45
CA GLU A 118 -24.59 -5.70 -6.58
C GLU A 118 -24.74 -6.62 -5.37
N THR A 119 -25.90 -6.58 -4.67
CA THR A 119 -26.18 -7.45 -3.53
C THR A 119 -26.13 -8.92 -3.93
N HIS A 120 -26.78 -9.29 -5.01
CA HIS A 120 -26.80 -10.66 -5.51
C HIS A 120 -25.39 -11.15 -5.90
N ALA A 121 -24.60 -10.31 -6.58
CA ALA A 121 -23.22 -10.63 -6.93
C ALA A 121 -22.36 -10.88 -5.69
N LEU A 122 -22.48 -10.02 -4.65
CA LEU A 122 -21.74 -10.19 -3.40
C LEU A 122 -22.17 -11.44 -2.64
N GLU A 123 -23.45 -11.81 -2.66
CA GLU A 123 -23.93 -13.05 -2.06
C GLU A 123 -23.36 -14.28 -2.77
N LEU A 124 -23.36 -14.29 -4.10
CA LEU A 124 -22.73 -15.36 -4.89
C LEU A 124 -21.23 -15.49 -4.60
N LEU A 125 -20.52 -14.37 -4.51
CA LEU A 125 -19.10 -14.37 -4.17
C LEU A 125 -18.86 -14.92 -2.77
N ARG A 126 -19.66 -14.53 -1.76
CA ARG A 126 -19.58 -15.06 -0.38
C ARG A 126 -19.83 -16.56 -0.32
N GLN A 127 -20.85 -17.03 -0.99
CA GLN A 127 -21.15 -18.46 -1.04
C GLN A 127 -19.98 -19.27 -1.62
N ARG A 128 -19.42 -18.81 -2.73
CA ARG A 128 -18.30 -19.48 -3.39
C ARG A 128 -16.98 -19.32 -2.61
N TRP A 129 -16.80 -18.23 -1.90
CA TRP A 129 -15.62 -18.02 -1.05
C TRP A 129 -15.57 -18.99 0.11
N ASN A 130 -16.73 -19.29 0.72
CA ASN A 130 -16.83 -20.18 1.86
C ASN A 130 -16.78 -21.68 1.48
N VAL A 131 -16.86 -22.02 0.19
CA VAL A 131 -16.66 -23.40 -0.27
C VAL A 131 -15.16 -23.70 -0.30
N PRO A 132 -14.65 -24.66 0.48
CA PRO A 132 -13.25 -25.04 0.41
C PRO A 132 -12.91 -25.56 -0.99
N ASP A 133 -11.79 -25.06 -1.55
CA ASP A 133 -11.29 -25.52 -2.85
C ASP A 133 -10.86 -26.98 -2.74
N THR A 134 -11.74 -27.90 -3.13
CA THR A 134 -11.48 -29.36 -3.18
C THR A 134 -10.47 -29.76 -4.27
N LYS A 135 -9.89 -28.79 -4.99
CA LYS A 135 -8.97 -29.06 -6.11
C LYS A 135 -7.48 -28.98 -5.78
N THR A 136 -7.08 -28.67 -4.54
CA THR A 136 -5.64 -28.58 -4.17
C THR A 136 -5.12 -29.82 -3.47
N ALA A 137 -5.94 -30.88 -3.30
CA ALA A 137 -5.54 -32.12 -2.60
C ALA A 137 -5.07 -33.24 -3.53
N GLN A 138 -4.74 -32.95 -4.80
CA GLN A 138 -4.16 -33.96 -5.71
C GLN A 138 -3.01 -33.36 -6.50
N ARG A 139 -1.84 -33.25 -5.84
CA ARG A 139 -0.52 -33.42 -6.47
C ARG A 139 0.54 -33.69 -5.43
#